data_ddc1bbe651be088c3b095a5954fc1dda
#
_entry.id   ddc1bbe651be088c3b095a5954fc1dda
#
_cell.length_a   1.000
_cell.length_b   1.000
_cell.length_c   1.000
_cell.angle_alpha   90.00
_cell.angle_beta   90.00
_cell.angle_gamma   90.00
#
_symmetry.space_group_name_H-M   'P 1'
#
loop_
_entity.id
_entity.type
_entity.pdbx_description
1 polymer ?
#
loop_
_entity_poly.entity_id
_entity_poly.type
_entity_poly.pdbx_seq_one_letter_code
_entity_poly.pdbx_strand_id
1 'polypeptide(L)'
;KYKDYVINIVDTPGHADFSGEVERIMKMVNGVLLVVDAFEGCMPQTRFVLRKALEENLIPIVVINKMDRENARPKEVVDEVLDLFIDLGANEEQLDFPIIYASALKGVADYQPDGGNLDFEPIFQSIIDHIPAPEGQLEGPLQMQVTLLDYNDYLGRIAIGCINRGVIRNGEQVAVIKRSGQVEYYRINKLYSFSGLKRIEVDSAAMGDIVALAGLGEI
;
A
#
# COMPACT_ATOMS: atom_id res chain seq x y z
N LYS A 1 -6.44 -9.15 9.19
CA LYS A 1 -5.40 -10.12 9.60
C LYS A 1 -5.51 -11.36 8.75
N TYR A 2 -4.37 -11.91 8.37
CA TYR A 2 -4.28 -13.20 7.70
C TYR A 2 -3.21 -14.02 8.42
N LYS A 3 -3.57 -15.20 8.94
CA LYS A 3 -2.74 -15.98 9.89
C LYS A 3 -2.27 -15.07 11.05
N ASP A 4 -0.98 -15.04 11.35
CA ASP A 4 -0.38 -14.20 12.39
C ASP A 4 0.07 -12.82 11.90
N TYR A 5 -0.21 -12.49 10.63
CA TYR A 5 0.20 -11.24 9.99
C TYR A 5 -0.90 -10.20 9.99
N VAL A 6 -0.50 -8.94 10.09
CA VAL A 6 -1.33 -7.77 9.81
C VAL A 6 -0.92 -7.24 8.45
N ILE A 7 -1.84 -7.27 7.48
CA ILE A 7 -1.63 -6.71 6.15
C ILE A 7 -2.39 -5.40 6.09
N ASN A 8 -1.67 -4.29 5.90
CA ASN A 8 -2.24 -2.99 5.64
C ASN A 8 -2.37 -2.82 4.12
N ILE A 9 -3.57 -2.53 3.64
CA ILE A 9 -3.85 -2.30 2.23
C ILE A 9 -4.20 -0.83 2.06
N VAL A 10 -3.45 -0.14 1.19
CA VAL A 10 -3.71 1.25 0.82
C VAL A 10 -4.10 1.27 -0.64
N ASP A 11 -5.32 1.74 -0.91
CA ASP A 11 -5.82 1.89 -2.29
C ASP A 11 -5.22 3.14 -2.94
N THR A 12 -4.91 3.06 -4.22
CA THR A 12 -4.41 4.19 -5.00
C THR A 12 -5.50 4.73 -5.92
N PRO A 13 -5.66 6.06 -6.03
CA PRO A 13 -6.59 6.62 -7.00
C PRO A 13 -6.18 6.26 -8.43
N GLY A 14 -7.15 5.82 -9.24
CA GLY A 14 -6.91 5.31 -10.60
C GLY A 14 -6.71 6.39 -11.67
N HIS A 15 -6.71 7.69 -11.34
CA HIS A 15 -6.57 8.77 -12.32
C HIS A 15 -5.21 9.45 -12.23
N ALA A 16 -4.65 9.80 -13.39
CA ALA A 16 -3.36 10.48 -13.50
C ALA A 16 -3.31 11.85 -12.79
N ASP A 17 -4.46 12.48 -12.56
CA ASP A 17 -4.57 13.76 -11.86
C ASP A 17 -4.13 13.70 -10.38
N PHE A 18 -4.09 12.50 -9.80
CA PHE A 18 -3.67 12.25 -8.41
C PHE A 18 -2.23 11.75 -8.26
N SER A 19 -1.36 12.08 -9.21
CA SER A 19 0.05 11.63 -9.24
C SER A 19 0.79 11.87 -7.92
N GLY A 20 0.62 13.04 -7.30
CA GLY A 20 1.26 13.37 -6.04
C GLY A 20 0.74 12.56 -4.85
N GLU A 21 -0.50 12.07 -4.89
CA GLU A 21 -1.05 11.18 -3.88
C GLU A 21 -0.49 9.77 -4.02
N VAL A 22 -0.43 9.25 -5.25
CA VAL A 22 0.20 7.96 -5.56
C VAL A 22 1.65 7.92 -5.09
N GLU A 23 2.46 8.95 -5.42
CA GLU A 23 3.85 9.03 -4.98
C GLU A 23 4.00 9.03 -3.44
N ARG A 24 3.08 9.69 -2.73
CA ARG A 24 3.10 9.68 -1.26
C ARG A 24 2.73 8.31 -0.68
N ILE A 25 1.73 7.63 -1.27
CA ILE A 25 1.33 6.29 -0.87
C ILE A 25 2.49 5.30 -1.06
N MET A 26 3.20 5.35 -2.20
CA MET A 26 4.32 4.46 -2.48
C MET A 26 5.43 4.53 -1.42
N LYS A 27 5.58 5.66 -0.73
CA LYS A 27 6.59 5.85 0.34
C LYS A 27 6.24 5.24 1.69
N MET A 28 5.04 4.69 1.86
CA MET A 28 4.62 4.10 3.13
C MET A 28 4.25 2.62 3.03
N VAL A 29 4.51 1.99 1.88
CA VAL A 29 4.21 0.59 1.61
C VAL A 29 5.47 -0.19 1.26
N ASN A 30 5.45 -1.51 1.41
CA ASN A 30 6.59 -2.40 1.17
C ASN A 30 6.50 -3.12 -0.17
N GLY A 31 5.32 -3.15 -0.77
CA GLY A 31 5.08 -3.80 -2.05
C GLY A 31 3.83 -3.26 -2.72
N VAL A 32 3.57 -3.72 -3.93
CA VAL A 32 2.43 -3.28 -4.74
C VAL A 32 1.72 -4.47 -5.37
N LEU A 33 0.39 -4.48 -5.27
CA LEU A 33 -0.45 -5.36 -6.07
C LEU A 33 -0.82 -4.63 -7.37
N LEU A 34 -0.21 -5.03 -8.48
CA LEU A 34 -0.53 -4.50 -9.81
C LEU A 34 -1.72 -5.28 -10.39
N VAL A 35 -2.90 -4.69 -10.27
CA VAL A 35 -4.15 -5.32 -10.74
C VAL A 35 -4.39 -4.93 -12.20
N VAL A 36 -4.40 -5.93 -13.08
CA VAL A 36 -4.58 -5.75 -14.53
C VAL A 36 -5.82 -6.51 -15.00
N ASP A 37 -6.62 -5.90 -15.86
CA ASP A 37 -7.81 -6.54 -16.43
C ASP A 37 -7.40 -7.61 -17.46
N ALA A 38 -7.91 -8.84 -17.30
CA ALA A 38 -7.59 -9.98 -18.17
C ALA A 38 -7.98 -9.81 -19.64
N PHE A 39 -8.82 -8.83 -19.96
CA PHE A 39 -9.21 -8.49 -21.33
C PHE A 39 -8.55 -7.21 -21.83
N GLU A 40 -8.62 -6.13 -21.06
CA GLU A 40 -8.11 -4.82 -21.49
C GLU A 40 -6.59 -4.74 -21.49
N GLY A 41 -5.92 -5.49 -20.60
CA GLY A 41 -4.47 -5.47 -20.47
C GLY A 41 -3.93 -4.23 -19.79
N CYS A 42 -2.71 -3.83 -20.14
CA CYS A 42 -2.02 -2.69 -19.55
C CYS A 42 -2.57 -1.35 -20.09
N MET A 43 -3.14 -0.55 -19.20
CA MET A 43 -3.67 0.77 -19.50
C MET A 43 -2.61 1.88 -19.21
N PRO A 44 -2.76 3.11 -19.73
CA PRO A 44 -1.84 4.20 -19.43
C PRO A 44 -1.64 4.48 -17.94
N GLN A 45 -2.69 4.32 -17.14
CA GLN A 45 -2.63 4.44 -15.67
C GLN A 45 -1.76 3.35 -15.05
N THR A 46 -1.84 2.11 -15.56
CA THR A 46 -0.98 0.99 -15.13
C THR A 46 0.49 1.34 -15.31
N ARG A 47 0.85 1.92 -16.47
CA ARG A 47 2.21 2.36 -16.77
C ARG A 47 2.72 3.42 -15.79
N PHE A 48 1.87 4.40 -15.47
CA PHE A 48 2.23 5.47 -14.54
C PHE A 48 2.47 4.94 -13.13
N VAL A 49 1.53 4.16 -12.59
CA VAL A 49 1.61 3.62 -11.22
C VAL A 49 2.78 2.65 -11.08
N LEU A 50 2.96 1.75 -12.06
CA LEU A 50 4.08 0.80 -12.05
C LEU A 50 5.43 1.51 -12.08
N ARG A 51 5.60 2.55 -12.91
CA ARG A 51 6.84 3.34 -12.94
C ARG A 51 7.17 3.88 -11.54
N LYS A 52 6.18 4.46 -10.84
CA LYS A 52 6.39 5.01 -9.50
C LYS A 52 6.73 3.93 -8.47
N ALA A 53 6.11 2.77 -8.57
CA ALA A 53 6.43 1.64 -7.71
C ALA A 53 7.87 1.13 -7.92
N LEU A 54 8.30 1.02 -9.18
CA LEU A 54 9.68 0.60 -9.52
C LEU A 54 10.73 1.63 -9.09
N GLU A 55 10.45 2.94 -9.24
CA GLU A 55 11.31 4.04 -8.77
C GLU A 55 11.52 3.99 -7.24
N GLU A 56 10.52 3.57 -6.47
CA GLU A 56 10.61 3.41 -5.00
C GLU A 56 11.09 2.00 -4.59
N ASN A 57 11.54 1.16 -5.53
CA ASN A 57 12.00 -0.22 -5.31
C ASN A 57 10.98 -1.12 -4.60
N LEU A 58 9.69 -0.91 -4.83
CA LEU A 58 8.65 -1.76 -4.27
C LEU A 58 8.63 -3.13 -4.93
N ILE A 59 8.34 -4.17 -4.14
CA ILE A 59 8.19 -5.53 -4.65
C ILE A 59 6.80 -5.67 -5.31
N PRO A 60 6.74 -6.00 -6.61
CA PRO A 60 5.47 -6.14 -7.31
C PRO A 60 4.91 -7.56 -7.21
N ILE A 61 3.59 -7.65 -7.08
CA ILE A 61 2.80 -8.86 -7.30
C ILE A 61 1.78 -8.53 -8.37
N VAL A 62 1.73 -9.30 -9.44
CA VAL A 62 0.80 -9.07 -10.56
C VAL A 62 -0.48 -9.87 -10.35
N VAL A 63 -1.62 -9.21 -10.42
CA VAL A 63 -2.95 -9.84 -10.30
C VAL A 63 -3.71 -9.62 -11.60
N ILE A 64 -3.86 -10.67 -12.39
CA ILE A 64 -4.69 -10.69 -13.61
C ILE A 64 -6.13 -10.89 -13.17
N ASN A 65 -6.91 -9.82 -13.13
CA ASN A 65 -8.28 -9.81 -12.61
C ASN A 65 -9.31 -9.90 -13.74
N LYS A 66 -10.55 -10.21 -13.37
CA LYS A 66 -11.71 -10.43 -14.27
C LYS A 66 -11.56 -11.65 -15.17
N MET A 67 -10.96 -12.72 -14.63
CA MET A 67 -10.84 -14.02 -15.31
C MET A 67 -12.20 -14.65 -15.66
N ASP A 68 -13.29 -14.15 -15.09
CA ASP A 68 -14.66 -14.57 -15.36
C ASP A 68 -15.22 -14.05 -16.69
N ARG A 69 -14.53 -13.14 -17.38
CA ARG A 69 -14.97 -12.62 -18.69
C ARG A 69 -14.77 -13.67 -19.79
N GLU A 70 -15.76 -13.84 -20.68
CA GLU A 70 -15.70 -14.79 -21.79
C GLU A 70 -14.54 -14.53 -22.79
N ASN A 71 -14.14 -13.28 -22.90
CA ASN A 71 -13.07 -12.83 -23.80
C ASN A 71 -11.75 -12.52 -23.07
N ALA A 72 -11.57 -13.06 -21.86
CA ALA A 72 -10.30 -12.96 -21.15
C ALA A 72 -9.16 -13.61 -21.94
N ARG A 73 -8.01 -12.93 -21.99
CA ARG A 73 -6.78 -13.34 -22.70
C ARG A 73 -5.57 -13.29 -21.77
N PRO A 74 -5.59 -14.05 -20.67
CA PRO A 74 -4.62 -13.89 -19.59
C PRO A 74 -3.16 -14.07 -20.03
N LYS A 75 -2.87 -14.95 -21.01
CA LYS A 75 -1.51 -15.19 -21.49
C LYS A 75 -0.94 -13.96 -22.17
N GLU A 76 -1.70 -13.37 -23.09
CA GLU A 76 -1.30 -12.17 -23.82
C GLU A 76 -1.14 -10.98 -22.85
N VAL A 77 -2.02 -10.88 -21.84
CA VAL A 77 -1.93 -9.82 -20.83
C VAL A 77 -0.69 -10.00 -19.94
N VAL A 78 -0.29 -11.21 -19.61
CA VAL A 78 0.96 -11.46 -18.89
C VAL A 78 2.16 -11.02 -19.72
N ASP A 79 2.18 -11.32 -21.03
CA ASP A 79 3.25 -10.87 -21.94
C ASP A 79 3.29 -9.33 -22.01
N GLU A 80 2.12 -8.66 -22.13
CA GLU A 80 2.02 -7.19 -22.09
C GLU A 80 2.56 -6.60 -20.79
N VAL A 81 2.30 -7.24 -19.65
CA VAL A 81 2.80 -6.81 -18.34
C VAL A 81 4.32 -6.96 -18.30
N LEU A 82 4.86 -8.09 -18.74
CA LEU A 82 6.32 -8.31 -18.77
C LEU A 82 7.03 -7.29 -19.66
N ASP A 83 6.50 -7.04 -20.86
CA ASP A 83 7.01 -6.01 -21.77
C ASP A 83 6.99 -4.62 -21.10
N LEU A 84 5.93 -4.31 -20.38
CA LEU A 84 5.81 -3.04 -19.66
C LEU A 84 6.87 -2.90 -18.55
N PHE A 85 7.16 -3.96 -17.78
CA PHE A 85 8.23 -3.95 -16.78
C PHE A 85 9.61 -3.72 -17.42
N ILE A 86 9.90 -4.41 -18.53
CA ILE A 86 11.14 -4.26 -19.30
C ILE A 86 11.26 -2.82 -19.82
N ASP A 87 10.22 -2.29 -20.44
CA ASP A 87 10.16 -0.93 -20.97
C ASP A 87 10.41 0.15 -19.90
N LEU A 88 10.00 -0.12 -18.66
CA LEU A 88 10.19 0.77 -17.51
C LEU A 88 11.53 0.58 -16.81
N GLY A 89 12.37 -0.35 -17.28
CA GLY A 89 13.70 -0.59 -16.77
C GLY A 89 13.72 -1.33 -15.42
N ALA A 90 12.76 -2.23 -15.19
CA ALA A 90 12.74 -3.09 -14.01
C ALA A 90 14.03 -3.90 -13.90
N ASN A 91 14.56 -4.06 -12.70
CA ASN A 91 15.72 -4.90 -12.42
C ASN A 91 15.34 -6.40 -12.36
N GLU A 92 16.34 -7.28 -12.23
CA GLU A 92 16.12 -8.75 -12.22
C GLU A 92 15.18 -9.18 -11.09
N GLU A 93 15.29 -8.59 -9.90
CA GLU A 93 14.45 -8.90 -8.75
C GLU A 93 12.99 -8.46 -8.99
N GLN A 94 12.81 -7.30 -9.61
CA GLN A 94 11.49 -6.77 -9.97
C GLN A 94 10.83 -7.53 -11.13
N LEU A 95 11.61 -8.22 -11.97
CA LEU A 95 11.10 -9.06 -13.05
C LEU A 95 10.68 -10.46 -12.58
N ASP A 96 11.14 -10.89 -11.41
CA ASP A 96 10.74 -12.18 -10.80
C ASP A 96 9.46 -12.03 -9.96
N PHE A 97 8.47 -11.35 -10.53
CA PHE A 97 7.20 -11.12 -9.85
C PHE A 97 6.27 -12.34 -9.90
N PRO A 98 5.57 -12.68 -8.81
CA PRO A 98 4.52 -13.69 -8.83
C PRO A 98 3.29 -13.18 -9.58
N ILE A 99 2.64 -14.11 -10.29
CA ILE A 99 1.40 -13.86 -11.04
C ILE A 99 0.27 -14.62 -10.39
N ILE A 100 -0.84 -13.92 -10.17
CA ILE A 100 -2.08 -14.47 -9.63
C ILE A 100 -3.22 -14.16 -10.59
N TYR A 101 -4.05 -15.14 -10.85
CA TYR A 101 -5.25 -15.02 -11.67
C TYR A 101 -6.47 -14.91 -10.76
N ALA A 102 -7.29 -13.89 -10.95
CA ALA A 102 -8.38 -13.60 -10.02
C ALA A 102 -9.69 -13.22 -10.71
N SER A 103 -10.78 -13.47 -10.03
CA SER A 103 -12.09 -12.87 -10.31
C SER A 103 -12.60 -12.24 -9.03
N ALA A 104 -12.46 -10.92 -8.92
CA ALA A 104 -12.99 -10.17 -7.78
C ALA A 104 -14.52 -10.31 -7.69
N LEU A 105 -15.21 -10.43 -8.83
CA LEU A 105 -16.65 -10.65 -8.89
C LEU A 105 -17.08 -11.96 -8.22
N LYS A 106 -16.29 -13.03 -8.43
CA LYS A 106 -16.56 -14.35 -7.86
C LYS A 106 -15.92 -14.55 -6.48
N GLY A 107 -15.05 -13.65 -6.05
CA GLY A 107 -14.32 -13.76 -4.79
C GLY A 107 -13.24 -14.85 -4.78
N VAL A 108 -12.60 -15.12 -5.94
CA VAL A 108 -11.63 -16.22 -6.10
C VAL A 108 -10.32 -15.75 -6.71
N ALA A 109 -9.23 -16.42 -6.37
CA ALA A 109 -7.90 -16.23 -6.96
C ALA A 109 -7.16 -17.56 -7.02
N ASP A 110 -6.23 -17.71 -7.98
CA ASP A 110 -5.42 -18.91 -8.17
C ASP A 110 -4.05 -18.56 -8.75
N TYR A 111 -3.07 -19.45 -8.60
CA TYR A 111 -1.76 -19.36 -9.25
C TYR A 111 -1.78 -19.84 -10.71
N GLN A 112 -2.85 -20.47 -11.15
CA GLN A 112 -3.03 -20.94 -12.52
C GLN A 112 -4.28 -20.33 -13.14
N PRO A 113 -4.28 -20.03 -14.45
CA PRO A 113 -5.42 -19.44 -15.14
C PRO A 113 -6.71 -20.26 -15.03
N ASP A 114 -6.57 -21.58 -15.02
CA ASP A 114 -7.66 -22.56 -14.96
C ASP A 114 -7.81 -23.17 -13.56
N GLY A 115 -7.27 -22.50 -12.54
CA GLY A 115 -7.30 -22.98 -11.17
C GLY A 115 -8.71 -23.03 -10.57
N GLY A 116 -8.87 -23.83 -9.53
CA GLY A 116 -10.15 -24.13 -8.91
C GLY A 116 -10.31 -23.60 -7.47
N ASN A 117 -9.48 -22.68 -7.04
CA ASN A 117 -9.57 -22.08 -5.71
C ASN A 117 -10.89 -21.33 -5.52
N LEU A 118 -11.38 -21.35 -4.27
CA LEU A 118 -12.69 -20.81 -3.92
C LEU A 118 -12.64 -19.51 -3.12
N ASP A 119 -11.43 -18.93 -2.95
CA ASP A 119 -11.21 -17.73 -2.14
C ASP A 119 -10.00 -16.93 -2.62
N PHE A 120 -9.62 -15.89 -1.86
CA PHE A 120 -8.47 -15.03 -2.11
C PHE A 120 -7.19 -15.47 -1.36
N GLU A 121 -7.14 -16.66 -0.78
CA GLU A 121 -5.97 -17.13 -0.06
C GLU A 121 -4.67 -16.99 -0.88
N PRO A 122 -4.62 -17.31 -2.20
CA PRO A 122 -3.41 -17.15 -3.01
C PRO A 122 -2.84 -15.73 -3.01
N ILE A 123 -3.69 -14.70 -3.00
CA ILE A 123 -3.24 -13.29 -2.94
C ILE A 123 -2.57 -13.03 -1.59
N PHE A 124 -3.22 -13.39 -0.48
CA PHE A 124 -2.67 -13.14 0.85
C PHE A 124 -1.40 -13.96 1.12
N GLN A 125 -1.35 -15.19 0.62
CA GLN A 125 -0.17 -16.02 0.75
C GLN A 125 1.00 -15.43 -0.04
N SER A 126 0.78 -15.00 -1.29
CA SER A 126 1.82 -14.32 -2.08
C SER A 126 2.33 -13.05 -1.44
N ILE A 127 1.47 -12.26 -0.78
CA ILE A 127 1.91 -11.08 -0.03
C ILE A 127 2.90 -11.48 1.07
N ILE A 128 2.61 -12.53 1.83
CA ILE A 128 3.49 -12.98 2.92
C ILE A 128 4.80 -13.55 2.39
N ASP A 129 4.75 -14.28 1.28
CA ASP A 129 5.91 -14.98 0.74
C ASP A 129 6.89 -14.03 0.01
N HIS A 130 6.40 -12.91 -0.55
CA HIS A 130 7.23 -12.07 -1.44
C HIS A 130 7.41 -10.64 -0.92
N ILE A 131 6.46 -10.07 -0.18
CA ILE A 131 6.58 -8.69 0.31
C ILE A 131 7.25 -8.71 1.68
N PRO A 132 8.42 -8.05 1.85
CA PRO A 132 9.11 -8.02 3.12
C PRO A 132 8.29 -7.26 4.18
N ALA A 133 8.41 -7.70 5.43
CA ALA A 133 7.87 -6.94 6.54
C ALA A 133 8.56 -5.56 6.66
N PRO A 134 7.89 -4.54 7.22
CA PRO A 134 8.52 -3.26 7.47
C PRO A 134 9.81 -3.40 8.26
N GLU A 135 10.89 -2.78 7.77
CA GLU A 135 12.16 -2.74 8.46
C GLU A 135 12.23 -1.53 9.39
N GLY A 136 12.75 -1.73 10.60
CA GLY A 136 12.92 -0.64 11.57
C GLY A 136 13.23 -1.16 12.96
N GLN A 137 13.31 -0.24 13.92
CA GLN A 137 13.62 -0.52 15.31
C GLN A 137 12.43 -0.17 16.20
N LEU A 138 11.98 -1.11 17.01
CA LEU A 138 10.95 -0.85 18.03
C LEU A 138 11.48 0.06 19.16
N GLU A 139 12.76 -0.04 19.44
CA GLU A 139 13.42 0.77 20.46
C GLU A 139 13.99 2.07 19.87
N GLY A 140 13.93 3.15 20.63
CA GLY A 140 14.48 4.43 20.24
C GLY A 140 13.44 5.54 20.04
N PRO A 141 13.88 6.73 19.66
CA PRO A 141 12.98 7.88 19.46
C PRO A 141 11.99 7.61 18.33
N LEU A 142 10.75 8.05 18.53
CA LEU A 142 9.71 7.98 17.50
C LEU A 142 10.17 8.66 16.21
N GLN A 143 9.97 7.95 15.10
CA GLN A 143 10.08 8.48 13.75
C GLN A 143 8.88 8.02 12.93
N MET A 144 8.07 8.97 12.49
CA MET A 144 6.92 8.75 11.62
C MET A 144 7.00 9.70 10.45
N GLN A 145 6.77 9.19 9.26
CA GLN A 145 6.63 10.00 8.06
C GLN A 145 5.15 10.26 7.78
N VAL A 146 4.76 11.54 7.81
CA VAL A 146 3.42 11.96 7.40
C VAL A 146 3.37 12.02 5.88
N THR A 147 2.50 11.23 5.28
CA THR A 147 2.36 11.09 3.82
C THR A 147 1.05 11.66 3.30
N LEU A 148 -0.01 11.54 4.07
CA LEU A 148 -1.35 12.03 3.72
C LEU A 148 -1.88 12.92 4.82
N LEU A 149 -2.71 13.89 4.43
CA LEU A 149 -3.47 14.73 5.32
C LEU A 149 -4.96 14.54 5.04
N ASP A 150 -5.73 14.42 6.10
CA ASP A 150 -7.17 14.40 6.06
C ASP A 150 -7.72 15.49 6.99
N TYR A 151 -8.99 15.76 6.92
CA TYR A 151 -9.66 16.76 7.74
C TYR A 151 -10.99 16.24 8.30
N ASN A 152 -11.22 16.59 9.57
CA ASN A 152 -12.49 16.31 10.22
C ASN A 152 -12.93 17.58 10.97
N ASP A 153 -14.20 17.96 10.86
CA ASP A 153 -14.74 19.20 11.45
C ASP A 153 -14.56 19.30 12.98
N TYR A 154 -14.50 18.14 13.67
CA TYR A 154 -14.34 18.10 15.14
C TYR A 154 -12.89 17.94 15.59
N LEU A 155 -12.06 17.28 14.80
CA LEU A 155 -10.68 16.95 15.15
C LEU A 155 -9.65 17.86 14.46
N GLY A 156 -10.09 18.61 13.45
CA GLY A 156 -9.22 19.40 12.60
C GLY A 156 -8.42 18.52 11.62
N ARG A 157 -7.18 18.89 11.38
CA ARG A 157 -6.26 18.14 10.51
C ARG A 157 -5.86 16.82 11.13
N ILE A 158 -5.84 15.79 10.31
CA ILE A 158 -5.44 14.43 10.67
C ILE A 158 -4.24 14.06 9.79
N ALA A 159 -3.12 13.75 10.43
CA ALA A 159 -1.92 13.27 9.77
C ALA A 159 -1.95 11.76 9.65
N ILE A 160 -1.75 11.23 8.45
CA ILE A 160 -1.70 9.79 8.18
C ILE A 160 -0.29 9.45 7.68
N GLY A 161 0.27 8.36 8.19
CA GLY A 161 1.59 7.90 7.77
C GLY A 161 2.01 6.61 8.45
N CYS A 162 3.21 6.15 8.09
CA CYS A 162 3.83 4.96 8.64
C CYS A 162 4.82 5.32 9.75
N ILE A 163 4.85 4.51 10.81
CA ILE A 163 5.84 4.61 11.88
C ILE A 163 7.09 3.84 11.45
N ASN A 164 8.19 4.55 11.23
CA ASN A 164 9.44 3.95 10.77
C ASN A 164 10.34 3.51 11.93
N ARG A 165 10.13 4.09 13.12
CA ARG A 165 10.88 3.72 14.33
C ARG A 165 10.11 4.06 15.60
N GLY A 166 10.31 3.24 16.62
CA GLY A 166 9.79 3.48 17.97
C GLY A 166 8.32 3.15 18.13
N VAL A 167 7.74 3.71 19.16
CA VAL A 167 6.34 3.54 19.56
C VAL A 167 5.72 4.90 19.81
N ILE A 168 4.50 5.09 19.38
CA ILE A 168 3.70 6.28 19.64
C ILE A 168 2.55 5.95 20.59
N ARG A 169 2.21 6.88 21.49
CA ARG A 169 1.10 6.70 22.44
C ARG A 169 0.13 7.86 22.38
N ASN A 170 -1.13 7.55 22.57
CA ASN A 170 -2.17 8.56 22.69
C ASN A 170 -1.86 9.51 23.87
N GLY A 171 -2.03 10.82 23.69
CA GLY A 171 -1.71 11.82 24.68
C GLY A 171 -0.22 12.17 24.82
N GLU A 172 0.68 11.54 24.06
CA GLU A 172 2.12 11.83 24.08
C GLU A 172 2.42 13.15 23.37
N GLN A 173 3.50 13.81 23.82
CA GLN A 173 4.04 15.00 23.15
C GLN A 173 5.04 14.57 22.08
N VAL A 174 4.87 15.06 20.86
CA VAL A 174 5.73 14.75 19.72
C VAL A 174 6.31 16.02 19.11
N ALA A 175 7.52 15.91 18.55
CA ALA A 175 8.12 16.94 17.73
C ALA A 175 7.70 16.75 16.27
N VAL A 176 7.13 17.79 15.67
CA VAL A 176 6.78 17.84 14.24
C VAL A 176 7.82 18.69 13.52
N ILE A 177 8.51 18.10 12.56
CA ILE A 177 9.48 18.77 11.71
C ILE A 177 8.77 19.16 10.42
N LYS A 178 8.59 20.45 10.18
CA LYS A 178 7.97 20.98 8.96
C LYS A 178 8.97 20.95 7.79
N ARG A 179 8.46 21.05 6.56
CA ARG A 179 9.32 21.15 5.35
C ARG A 179 10.32 22.30 5.39
N SER A 180 10.01 23.38 6.12
CA SER A 180 10.92 24.51 6.35
C SER A 180 12.09 24.19 7.29
N GLY A 181 12.10 23.01 7.93
CA GLY A 181 13.02 22.65 8.99
C GLY A 181 12.60 23.15 10.39
N GLN A 182 11.51 23.91 10.49
CA GLN A 182 10.98 24.37 11.77
C GLN A 182 10.46 23.18 12.58
N VAL A 183 10.81 23.13 13.86
CA VAL A 183 10.36 22.11 14.82
C VAL A 183 9.31 22.71 15.73
N GLU A 184 8.18 22.08 15.82
CA GLU A 184 7.09 22.43 16.72
C GLU A 184 6.68 21.22 17.56
N TYR A 185 6.19 21.47 18.77
CA TYR A 185 5.81 20.40 19.70
C TYR A 185 4.30 20.40 19.86
N TYR A 186 3.69 19.23 19.64
CA TYR A 186 2.26 19.03 19.76
C TYR A 186 1.94 17.84 20.65
N ARG A 187 0.77 17.88 21.29
CA ARG A 187 0.24 16.74 22.02
C ARG A 187 -0.77 16.00 21.16
N ILE A 188 -0.58 14.71 21.00
CA ILE A 188 -1.53 13.86 20.27
C ILE A 188 -2.84 13.81 21.05
N ASN A 189 -3.93 14.24 20.43
CA ASN A 189 -5.25 14.20 21.03
C ASN A 189 -5.96 12.88 20.79
N LYS A 190 -5.73 12.30 19.59
CA LYS A 190 -6.28 11.02 19.17
C LYS A 190 -5.28 10.28 18.30
N LEU A 191 -5.15 8.98 18.57
CA LEU A 191 -4.37 8.04 17.80
C LEU A 191 -5.31 6.96 17.24
N TYR A 192 -5.26 6.75 15.93
CA TYR A 192 -6.09 5.76 15.25
C TYR A 192 -5.23 4.77 14.49
N SER A 193 -5.60 3.50 14.56
CA SER A 193 -5.22 2.44 13.63
C SER A 193 -6.34 2.21 12.61
N PHE A 194 -6.10 1.36 11.63
CA PHE A 194 -7.07 1.02 10.59
C PHE A 194 -7.53 -0.43 10.74
N SER A 195 -8.84 -0.66 10.64
CA SER A 195 -9.43 -2.00 10.57
C SER A 195 -10.46 -2.03 9.44
N GLY A 196 -10.08 -2.66 8.33
CA GLY A 196 -10.77 -2.47 7.05
C GLY A 196 -10.79 -0.98 6.69
N LEU A 197 -11.94 -0.45 6.33
CA LEU A 197 -12.11 0.96 5.99
C LEU A 197 -12.34 1.90 7.19
N LYS A 198 -12.34 1.36 8.42
CA LYS A 198 -12.64 2.14 9.62
C LYS A 198 -11.38 2.51 10.39
N ARG A 199 -11.36 3.74 10.92
CA ARG A 199 -10.39 4.17 11.92
C ARG A 199 -10.87 3.69 13.30
N ILE A 200 -9.97 3.04 14.02
CA ILE A 200 -10.22 2.56 15.40
C ILE A 200 -9.25 3.28 16.31
N GLU A 201 -9.76 3.92 17.35
CA GLU A 201 -8.92 4.57 18.36
C GLU A 201 -8.12 3.51 19.12
N VAL A 202 -6.82 3.76 19.29
CA VAL A 202 -5.89 2.87 19.99
C VAL A 202 -5.04 3.66 20.98
N ASP A 203 -4.57 3.00 22.03
CA ASP A 203 -3.72 3.63 23.04
C ASP A 203 -2.27 3.78 22.58
N SER A 204 -1.81 2.88 21.73
CA SER A 204 -0.45 2.89 21.18
C SER A 204 -0.36 2.21 19.82
N ALA A 205 0.65 2.57 19.06
CA ALA A 205 1.05 1.93 17.81
C ALA A 205 2.59 1.94 17.70
N ALA A 206 3.13 1.04 16.90
CA ALA A 206 4.56 0.78 16.84
C ALA A 206 5.10 0.82 15.41
N MET A 207 6.41 0.74 15.29
CA MET A 207 7.12 0.62 14.02
C MET A 207 6.45 -0.41 13.09
N GLY A 208 6.22 -0.01 11.83
CA GLY A 208 5.51 -0.77 10.80
C GLY A 208 4.01 -0.48 10.71
N ASP A 209 3.40 0.14 11.73
CA ASP A 209 1.98 0.49 11.69
C ASP A 209 1.73 1.74 10.85
N ILE A 210 0.63 1.71 10.07
CA ILE A 210 0.04 2.89 9.44
C ILE A 210 -1.00 3.46 10.40
N VAL A 211 -0.84 4.71 10.77
CA VAL A 211 -1.68 5.37 11.77
C VAL A 211 -2.21 6.72 11.31
N ALA A 212 -3.26 7.17 11.97
CA ALA A 212 -3.79 8.52 11.81
C ALA A 212 -3.74 9.26 13.16
N LEU A 213 -3.19 10.48 13.15
CA LEU A 213 -2.98 11.32 14.33
C LEU A 213 -3.79 12.59 14.24
N ALA A 214 -4.47 12.96 15.31
CA ALA A 214 -5.10 14.27 15.47
C ALA A 214 -4.48 15.05 16.62
N GLY A 215 -4.55 16.39 16.54
CA GLY A 215 -3.98 17.28 17.55
C GLY A 215 -2.64 17.91 17.17
N LEU A 216 -2.19 17.74 15.94
CA LEU A 216 -0.90 18.25 15.46
C LEU A 216 -0.95 19.71 14.94
N GLY A 217 -2.05 20.43 15.15
CA GLY A 217 -2.19 21.80 14.71
C GLY A 217 -2.12 21.97 13.18
N GLU A 218 -1.45 23.03 12.74
CA GLU A 218 -1.20 23.28 11.32
C GLU A 218 0.10 22.63 10.86
N ILE A 219 -0.02 21.44 10.33
CA ILE A 219 1.07 20.67 9.71
C ILE A 219 0.99 20.73 8.20
#